data_a204aca0314b983ede495ff2e884829f
#
_entry.id   a204aca0314b983ede495ff2e884829f
#
_cell.length_a   1.000
_cell.length_b   1.000
_cell.length_c   1.000
_cell.angle_alpha   90.00
_cell.angle_beta   90.00
_cell.angle_gamma   90.00
#
_symmetry.space_group_name_H-M   'P 1'
#
loop_
_entity.id
_entity.type
_entity.pdbx_description
1 polymer ?
#
loop_
_entity_poly.entity_id
_entity_poly.type
_entity_poly.pdbx_seq_one_letter_code
_entity_poly.pdbx_strand_id
1 'polypeptide(L)'
;MENDSLPQYMQIALSIAGRIAGGDVPEGAKISGRSKLSSEYNVSPETIRKAVRLLSDMRVVDVREKSGVYVLSADNARRYLHNAGAKIDVFAKRQQMKE
;
A
#
# COMPACT_ATOMS: atom_id res chain seq x y z
N MET A 1 -7.42 -14.61 10.55
CA MET A 1 -8.03 -14.31 10.00
C MET A 1 -8.02 -13.85 8.65
N GLU A 2 -8.76 -12.87 8.33
CA GLU A 2 -8.89 -12.47 6.99
C GLU A 2 -7.61 -12.01 6.42
N ASN A 3 -6.78 -11.39 7.23
CA ASN A 3 -5.53 -10.88 6.70
C ASN A 3 -4.59 -11.97 6.30
N ASP A 4 -4.83 -13.16 6.78
CA ASP A 4 -3.95 -14.26 6.45
C ASP A 4 -4.06 -14.65 5.00
N SER A 5 -5.13 -14.28 4.33
CA SER A 5 -5.28 -14.65 2.95
C SER A 5 -4.58 -13.69 2.01
N LEU A 6 -4.01 -12.60 2.53
CA LEU A 6 -3.30 -11.66 1.69
C LEU A 6 -1.80 -11.84 1.84
N PRO A 7 -1.07 -11.84 0.74
CA PRO A 7 0.39 -11.86 0.85
C PRO A 7 0.87 -10.66 1.63
N GLN A 8 1.98 -10.83 2.32
CA GLN A 8 2.51 -9.78 3.16
C GLN A 8 2.77 -8.50 2.38
N TYR A 9 3.27 -8.60 1.17
CA TYR A 9 3.57 -7.40 0.40
C TYR A 9 2.31 -6.62 0.06
N MET A 10 1.19 -7.30 -0.08
CA MET A 10 -0.07 -6.61 -0.36
C MET A 10 -0.57 -5.89 0.89
N GLN A 11 -0.38 -6.49 2.05
CA GLN A 11 -0.75 -5.83 3.29
C GLN A 11 0.05 -4.56 3.48
N ILE A 12 1.33 -4.62 3.14
CA ILE A 12 2.19 -3.45 3.26
C ILE A 12 1.78 -2.39 2.24
N ALA A 13 1.45 -2.80 1.02
CA ALA A 13 1.01 -1.85 0.01
C ALA A 13 -0.26 -1.14 0.46
N LEU A 14 -1.19 -1.87 1.07
CA LEU A 14 -2.40 -1.26 1.58
C LEU A 14 -2.10 -0.27 2.70
N SER A 15 -1.15 -0.63 3.56
CA SER A 15 -0.78 0.25 4.66
C SER A 15 -0.18 1.56 4.13
N ILE A 16 0.72 1.46 3.17
CA ILE A 16 1.35 2.64 2.61
C ILE A 16 0.31 3.50 1.88
N ALA A 17 -0.56 2.86 1.09
CA ALA A 17 -1.59 3.59 0.39
C ALA A 17 -2.53 4.30 1.37
N GLY A 18 -2.80 3.67 2.50
CA GLY A 18 -3.65 4.29 3.52
C GLY A 18 -3.01 5.54 4.09
N ARG A 19 -1.71 5.53 4.29
CA ARG A 19 -1.01 6.70 4.80
C ARG A 19 -1.07 7.84 3.78
N ILE A 20 -0.94 7.52 2.52
CA ILE A 20 -0.99 8.52 1.48
C ILE A 20 -2.41 9.07 1.35
N ALA A 21 -3.39 8.19 1.31
CA ALA A 21 -4.78 8.62 1.17
C ALA A 21 -5.23 9.43 2.38
N GLY A 22 -4.67 9.12 3.54
CA GLY A 22 -5.02 9.83 4.75
C GLY A 22 -4.34 11.18 4.93
N GLY A 23 -3.43 11.50 4.03
CA GLY A 23 -2.78 12.79 4.09
C GLY A 23 -1.50 12.84 4.91
N ASP A 24 -1.06 11.71 5.45
CA ASP A 24 0.17 11.68 6.22
C ASP A 24 1.37 12.07 5.36
N VAL A 25 1.35 11.70 4.09
CA VAL A 25 2.44 12.01 3.18
C VAL A 25 1.85 12.69 1.96
N PRO A 26 2.12 13.96 1.77
CA PRO A 26 1.52 14.69 0.65
C PRO A 26 2.11 14.30 -0.70
N GLU A 27 1.40 14.63 -1.75
CA GLU A 27 1.89 14.35 -3.09
C GLU A 27 3.22 15.07 -3.30
N GLY A 28 4.12 14.39 -3.96
CA GLY A 28 5.44 14.92 -4.23
C GLY A 28 6.44 14.69 -3.11
N ALA A 29 5.98 14.30 -1.95
CA ALA A 29 6.87 14.09 -0.83
C ALA A 29 7.49 12.71 -0.88
N LYS A 30 8.66 12.59 -0.30
CA LYS A 30 9.34 11.32 -0.23
C LYS A 30 8.81 10.53 0.94
N ILE A 31 8.48 9.26 0.69
CA ILE A 31 8.02 8.42 1.77
C ILE A 31 9.21 7.94 2.58
N SER A 32 10.08 7.18 1.94
CA SER A 32 11.25 6.60 2.60
C SER A 32 12.00 5.80 1.56
N GLY A 33 13.23 5.47 1.85
CA GLY A 33 13.95 4.51 1.04
C GLY A 33 13.46 3.12 1.36
N ARG A 34 13.74 2.20 0.48
CA ARG A 34 13.27 0.84 0.67
C ARG A 34 13.88 0.17 1.89
N SER A 35 15.12 0.50 2.20
CA SER A 35 15.74 -0.05 3.39
C SER A 35 15.03 0.38 4.65
N LYS A 36 14.64 1.65 4.70
CA LYS A 36 13.98 2.14 5.87
C LYS A 36 12.59 1.54 6.01
N LEU A 37 11.90 1.37 4.89
CA LEU A 37 10.58 0.73 4.92
C LEU A 37 10.71 -0.71 5.39
N SER A 38 11.75 -1.39 4.96
CA SER A 38 11.99 -2.76 5.39
C SER A 38 12.13 -2.82 6.90
N SER A 39 12.85 -1.87 7.48
CA SER A 39 12.99 -1.80 8.92
C SER A 39 11.69 -1.46 9.61
N GLU A 40 10.98 -0.48 9.09
CA GLU A 40 9.73 -0.05 9.70
C GLU A 40 8.70 -1.15 9.76
N TYR A 41 8.60 -1.91 8.69
CA TYR A 41 7.61 -2.97 8.64
C TYR A 41 8.14 -4.32 9.10
N ASN A 42 9.42 -4.35 9.42
CA ASN A 42 10.06 -5.56 9.91
C ASN A 42 9.88 -6.71 8.93
N VAL A 43 10.19 -6.46 7.68
CA VAL A 43 10.10 -7.46 6.63
C VAL A 43 11.35 -7.39 5.78
N SER A 44 11.54 -8.36 4.91
CA SER A 44 12.72 -8.37 4.05
C SER A 44 12.63 -7.27 3.00
N PRO A 45 13.76 -6.81 2.50
CA PRO A 45 13.75 -5.81 1.44
C PRO A 45 13.01 -6.28 0.20
N GLU A 46 13.01 -7.58 -0.05
CA GLU A 46 12.32 -8.11 -1.21
C GLU A 46 10.81 -7.91 -1.08
N THR A 47 10.29 -8.07 0.12
CA THR A 47 8.86 -7.86 0.36
C THR A 47 8.50 -6.39 0.13
N ILE A 48 9.36 -5.49 0.58
CA ILE A 48 9.13 -4.06 0.35
C ILE A 48 9.18 -3.75 -1.14
N ARG A 49 10.13 -4.35 -1.84
CA ARG A 49 10.25 -4.12 -3.27
C ARG A 49 8.95 -4.50 -3.98
N LYS A 50 8.37 -5.63 -3.62
CA LYS A 50 7.14 -6.07 -4.24
C LYS A 50 5.98 -5.12 -3.93
N ALA A 51 5.90 -4.66 -2.69
CA ALA A 51 4.85 -3.75 -2.29
C ALA A 51 4.96 -2.43 -3.04
N VAL A 52 6.18 -1.89 -3.11
CA VAL A 52 6.41 -0.63 -3.78
C VAL A 52 6.17 -0.76 -5.27
N ARG A 53 6.54 -1.90 -5.85
CA ARG A 53 6.32 -2.11 -7.26
C ARG A 53 4.84 -2.13 -7.58
N LEU A 54 4.05 -2.79 -6.74
CA LEU A 54 2.62 -2.82 -6.92
C LEU A 54 2.05 -1.41 -6.89
N LEU A 55 2.46 -0.60 -5.93
CA LEU A 55 1.98 0.76 -5.83
C LEU A 55 2.45 1.62 -7.00
N SER A 56 3.63 1.34 -7.50
CA SER A 56 4.14 2.05 -8.66
C SER A 56 3.33 1.69 -9.91
N ASP A 57 2.96 0.44 -10.05
CA ASP A 57 2.15 0.00 -11.17
C ASP A 57 0.77 0.65 -11.11
N MET A 58 0.28 0.93 -9.93
CA MET A 58 -1.00 1.59 -9.75
C MET A 58 -0.89 3.10 -9.75
N ARG A 59 0.32 3.60 -10.00
CA ARG A 59 0.58 5.03 -10.07
C ARG A 59 0.27 5.74 -8.76
N VAL A 60 0.46 5.03 -7.67
CA VAL A 60 0.31 5.62 -6.35
C VAL A 60 1.62 6.27 -5.94
N VAL A 61 2.74 5.62 -6.29
CA VAL A 61 4.05 6.14 -5.94
C VAL A 61 4.94 6.15 -7.17
N ASP A 62 6.03 6.90 -7.08
CA ASP A 62 7.04 6.97 -8.12
C ASP A 62 8.34 6.54 -7.49
N VAL A 63 8.97 5.52 -8.05
CA VAL A 63 10.22 5.00 -7.52
C VAL A 63 11.38 5.64 -8.26
N ARG A 64 12.24 6.32 -7.52
CA ARG A 64 13.43 6.94 -8.10
C ARG A 64 14.63 6.17 -7.59
N GLU A 65 15.28 5.53 -8.53
CA GLU A 65 16.33 4.59 -8.19
C GLU A 65 17.29 5.02 -7.11
N LYS A 66 17.78 6.15 -7.17
CA LYS A 66 18.79 6.58 -6.22
C LYS A 66 18.28 7.50 -5.15
N SER A 67 17.02 7.83 -5.21
CA SER A 67 16.46 8.77 -4.25
C SER A 67 15.48 8.16 -3.30
N GLY A 68 14.68 7.22 -3.78
CA GLY A 68 13.71 6.58 -2.92
C GLY A 68 12.33 6.56 -3.53
N VAL A 69 11.32 6.54 -2.68
CA VAL A 69 9.94 6.38 -3.09
C VAL A 69 9.18 7.67 -2.79
N TYR A 70 8.53 8.20 -3.79
CA TYR A 70 7.81 9.48 -3.66
C TYR A 70 6.34 9.28 -3.91
N VAL A 71 5.51 10.09 -3.30
CA VAL A 71 4.07 10.02 -3.49
C VAL A 71 3.73 10.62 -4.85
N LEU A 72 3.04 9.86 -5.67
CA LEU A 72 2.65 10.31 -6.99
C LEU A 72 1.23 10.84 -7.01
N SER A 73 0.29 10.12 -6.46
CA SER A 73 -1.10 10.52 -6.51
C SER A 73 -1.88 9.99 -5.32
N ALA A 74 -2.44 10.89 -4.55
CA ALA A 74 -3.30 10.53 -3.43
C ALA A 74 -4.62 9.98 -3.94
N ASP A 75 -5.10 10.50 -5.07
CA ASP A 75 -6.32 9.98 -5.67
C ASP A 75 -6.16 8.52 -6.06
N ASN A 76 -5.02 8.18 -6.64
CA ASN A 76 -4.80 6.80 -7.03
C ASN A 76 -4.65 5.91 -5.80
N ALA A 77 -4.11 6.46 -4.71
CA ALA A 77 -4.04 5.71 -3.47
C ALA A 77 -5.44 5.38 -2.98
N ARG A 78 -6.34 6.36 -3.04
CA ARG A 78 -7.71 6.14 -2.62
C ARG A 78 -8.41 5.13 -3.52
N ARG A 79 -8.17 5.20 -4.82
CA ARG A 79 -8.75 4.23 -5.73
C ARG A 79 -8.23 2.83 -5.46
N TYR A 80 -6.94 2.73 -5.21
CA TYR A 80 -6.35 1.44 -4.92
C TYR A 80 -6.98 0.85 -3.65
N LEU A 81 -7.13 1.67 -2.62
CA LEU A 81 -7.73 1.21 -1.39
C LEU A 81 -9.18 0.81 -1.60
N HIS A 82 -9.89 1.60 -2.37
CA HIS A 82 -11.29 1.31 -2.63
C HIS A 82 -11.43 -0.02 -3.37
N ASN A 83 -10.63 -0.23 -4.39
CA ASN A 83 -10.71 -1.46 -5.15
C ASN A 83 -10.26 -2.67 -4.34
N ALA A 84 -9.20 -2.52 -3.58
CA ALA A 84 -8.73 -3.61 -2.74
C ALA A 84 -9.72 -3.89 -1.63
N GLY A 85 -10.25 -2.82 -1.04
CA GLY A 85 -11.24 -2.96 0.00
C GLY A 85 -12.51 -3.61 -0.48
N ALA A 86 -12.89 -3.33 -1.72
CA ALA A 86 -14.08 -3.95 -2.28
C ALA A 86 -13.92 -5.46 -2.36
N LYS A 87 -12.73 -5.92 -2.74
CA LYS A 87 -12.51 -7.35 -2.81
C LYS A 87 -12.49 -7.97 -1.43
N ILE A 88 -11.89 -7.29 -0.49
CA ILE A 88 -11.85 -7.77 0.87
C ILE A 88 -13.24 -7.74 1.45
N ASP A 89 -13.99 -6.68 1.16
CA ASP A 89 -15.33 -6.54 1.66
C ASP A 89 -16.29 -7.60 1.14
N VAL A 90 -16.01 -8.13 -0.01
CA VAL A 90 -16.86 -9.18 -0.53
C VAL A 90 -16.88 -10.34 0.44
N PHE A 91 -15.71 -10.70 0.97
CA PHE A 91 -15.68 -11.77 1.95
C PHE A 91 -16.25 -11.32 3.27
N ALA A 92 -15.90 -10.14 3.71
CA ALA A 92 -16.38 -9.66 5.00
C ALA A 92 -17.86 -9.47 4.98
N LYS A 93 -18.41 -8.96 3.89
CA LYS A 93 -19.81 -8.73 3.81
C LYS A 93 -20.63 -9.97 3.79
N ARG A 94 -20.06 -11.04 3.32
CA ARG A 94 -20.79 -12.27 3.38
C ARG A 94 -21.08 -12.62 4.79
N GLN A 95 -20.23 -12.21 5.71
CA GLN A 95 -20.45 -12.50 7.08
C GLN A 95 -21.26 -11.44 7.76
N GLN A 96 -21.17 -10.23 7.27
CA GLN A 96 -21.89 -9.16 7.89
C GLN A 96 -23.19 -8.84 7.23
N MET A 97 -23.44 -9.45 6.10
CA MET A 97 -24.59 -9.09 5.39
C MET A 97 -25.80 -9.32 6.16
N LYS A 98 -25.80 -10.09 7.11
CA LYS A 98 -26.96 -10.31 7.78
C LYS A 98 -27.28 -9.22 8.62
N GLU A 99 -26.46 -8.30 8.84
CA GLU A 99 -26.90 -7.28 9.62
C GLU A 99 -27.64 -6.37 9.03
#